data_140af44f58947e8e0c471913db86f600
#
_entry.id   140af44f58947e8e0c471913db86f600
#
_cell.length_a   1.000
_cell.length_b   1.000
_cell.length_c   1.000
_cell.angle_alpha   90.00
_cell.angle_beta   90.00
_cell.angle_gamma   90.00
#
_symmetry.space_group_name_H-M   'P 1'
#
loop_
_entity.id
_entity.type
_entity.pdbx_description
1 polymer ?
#
loop_
_entity_poly.entity_id
_entity_poly.type
_entity_poly.pdbx_seq_one_letter_code
_entity_poly.pdbx_strand_id
1 'polypeptide(L)'
;MLKIGFFIPEFPGQTHIFLWRERQALAELGIEADLVSTRPPPRKVASHAWAAEAQARTRYLMPLQGGALGIVTEFLRSGPLGWARGFGAALTAEAPGVKGRARMLALLAMGARLKRIAREQGWSHVHVHSCADSLNIAMFAERLGGPSYSLTLHGPTLEGYGPNQRQKWRHARFATIISRLLTGVAQRDIGPDLPAVVNIAPMGVDLSQIRRAAPWQPPAPDEPLRLFSCGRLNAVKGHDHLIRTVEILRAQGIDARLEIAGEDEQGGSGYHRQLDALIAGKGLGDAVTLLGAVSEDRVRAGLERAHVFALASLNEGISVAIMEAMAMEMPVVVTDVGGNHELIASGQDAILVPAEAPEVMAEAIAGLYADPEGARRLARASRAKVAAAFHHRRSAEAVADGLARTVPGACEALEPSPARG
;
A
#
# COMPACT_ATOMS: atom_id res chain seq x y z
N MET A 1 17.88 4.11 20.84
CA MET A 1 16.71 3.69 20.02
C MET A 1 16.00 4.94 19.55
N LEU A 2 15.84 5.12 18.25
CA LEU A 2 15.16 6.26 17.65
C LEU A 2 13.64 6.06 17.74
N LYS A 3 12.89 7.08 18.23
CA LYS A 3 11.44 7.02 18.34
C LYS A 3 10.78 7.99 17.38
N ILE A 4 9.87 7.49 16.53
CA ILE A 4 9.18 8.28 15.50
C ILE A 4 7.68 8.04 15.52
N GLY A 5 6.90 8.99 15.01
CA GLY A 5 5.51 8.78 14.65
C GLY A 5 5.41 8.10 13.27
N PHE A 6 4.61 7.05 13.15
CA PHE A 6 4.33 6.32 11.91
C PHE A 6 2.90 6.59 11.51
N PHE A 7 2.72 7.58 10.61
CA PHE A 7 1.42 8.16 10.32
C PHE A 7 0.79 7.54 9.07
N ILE A 8 -0.31 6.84 9.28
CA ILE A 8 -1.13 6.22 8.23
C ILE A 8 -2.50 6.91 8.26
N PRO A 9 -3.02 7.45 7.12
CA PRO A 9 -4.26 8.24 7.08
C PRO A 9 -5.47 7.58 7.73
N GLU A 10 -5.66 6.29 7.47
CA GLU A 10 -6.70 5.45 8.05
C GLU A 10 -6.11 4.06 8.31
N PHE A 11 -6.11 3.62 9.57
CA PHE A 11 -5.44 2.39 9.97
C PHE A 11 -6.11 1.75 11.20
N PRO A 12 -6.18 0.41 11.26
CA PRO A 12 -5.82 -0.55 10.22
C PRO A 12 -6.85 -0.58 9.08
N GLY A 13 -6.41 -0.97 7.88
CA GLY A 13 -7.27 -1.15 6.71
C GLY A 13 -7.08 -2.55 6.11
N GLN A 14 -7.99 -2.94 5.23
CA GLN A 14 -8.09 -4.28 4.64
C GLN A 14 -6.78 -4.76 3.96
N THR A 15 -6.06 -3.82 3.33
CA THR A 15 -4.84 -4.12 2.58
C THR A 15 -3.57 -3.59 3.25
N HIS A 16 -3.62 -3.18 4.53
CA HIS A 16 -2.53 -2.46 5.20
C HIS A 16 -1.52 -3.36 5.93
N ILE A 17 -1.54 -4.68 5.70
CA ILE A 17 -0.60 -5.62 6.33
C ILE A 17 0.86 -5.26 6.04
N PHE A 18 1.17 -4.76 4.84
CA PHE A 18 2.53 -4.38 4.49
C PHE A 18 3.06 -3.23 5.36
N LEU A 19 2.21 -2.30 5.79
CA LEU A 19 2.59 -1.22 6.74
C LEU A 19 2.86 -1.77 8.14
N TRP A 20 2.09 -2.77 8.55
CA TRP A 20 2.32 -3.46 9.81
C TRP A 20 3.66 -4.21 9.80
N ARG A 21 3.97 -4.92 8.71
CA ARG A 21 5.24 -5.62 8.49
C ARG A 21 6.43 -4.64 8.42
N GLU A 22 6.29 -3.51 7.74
CA GLU A 22 7.31 -2.47 7.68
C GLU A 22 7.61 -1.89 9.07
N ARG A 23 6.58 -1.62 9.88
CA ARG A 23 6.75 -1.21 11.28
C ARG A 23 7.54 -2.24 12.10
N GLN A 24 7.26 -3.53 11.91
CA GLN A 24 8.01 -4.60 12.58
C GLN A 24 9.48 -4.62 12.13
N ALA A 25 9.73 -4.49 10.83
CA ALA A 25 11.09 -4.42 10.29
C ALA A 25 11.86 -3.17 10.77
N LEU A 26 11.19 -2.02 10.93
CA LEU A 26 11.79 -0.83 11.54
C LEU A 26 12.22 -1.09 12.99
N ALA A 27 11.43 -1.85 13.77
CA ALA A 27 11.79 -2.20 15.13
C ALA A 27 13.06 -3.09 15.18
N GLU A 28 13.23 -3.99 14.22
CA GLU A 28 14.45 -4.80 14.08
C GLU A 28 15.69 -3.95 13.75
N LEU A 29 15.49 -2.78 13.09
CA LEU A 29 16.53 -1.81 12.80
C LEU A 29 16.75 -0.78 13.93
N GLY A 30 16.14 -0.97 15.10
CA GLY A 30 16.29 -0.09 16.25
C GLY A 30 15.44 1.18 16.20
N ILE A 31 14.40 1.22 15.35
CA ILE A 31 13.48 2.35 15.22
C ILE A 31 12.13 1.97 15.86
N GLU A 32 11.78 2.64 16.95
CA GLU A 32 10.44 2.52 17.55
C GLU A 32 9.45 3.40 16.77
N ALA A 33 8.60 2.78 15.96
CA ALA A 33 7.61 3.45 15.13
C ALA A 33 6.21 3.37 15.79
N ASP A 34 5.81 4.46 16.46
CA ASP A 34 4.50 4.59 17.11
C ASP A 34 3.40 4.89 16.09
N LEU A 35 2.37 4.06 16.08
CA LEU A 35 1.26 4.21 15.14
C LEU A 35 0.39 5.42 15.45
N VAL A 36 0.16 6.25 14.43
CA VAL A 36 -0.79 7.36 14.48
C VAL A 36 -1.64 7.37 13.21
N SER A 37 -2.92 7.68 13.34
CA SER A 37 -3.86 7.75 12.23
C SER A 37 -4.84 8.91 12.39
N THR A 38 -5.43 9.36 11.28
CA THR A 38 -6.39 10.46 11.32
C THR A 38 -7.65 10.06 12.08
N ARG A 39 -8.19 8.88 11.80
CA ARG A 39 -9.41 8.33 12.42
C ARG A 39 -9.39 6.81 12.47
N PRO A 40 -10.13 6.19 13.40
CA PRO A 40 -10.29 4.75 13.40
C PRO A 40 -11.07 4.28 12.16
N PRO A 41 -10.78 3.08 11.65
CA PRO A 41 -11.55 2.49 10.57
C PRO A 41 -12.97 2.13 11.05
N PRO A 42 -13.96 2.02 10.17
CA PRO A 42 -15.24 1.43 10.50
C PRO A 42 -15.09 -0.01 10.97
N ARG A 43 -15.94 -0.41 11.93
CA ARG A 43 -15.87 -1.73 12.60
C ARG A 43 -15.87 -2.95 11.67
N LYS A 44 -16.36 -2.82 10.43
CA LYS A 44 -16.49 -3.92 9.47
C LYS A 44 -15.22 -4.22 8.65
N VAL A 45 -14.19 -3.39 8.73
CA VAL A 45 -13.02 -3.45 7.84
C VAL A 45 -11.84 -4.22 8.43
N ALA A 46 -11.83 -4.51 9.72
CA ALA A 46 -10.73 -5.17 10.42
C ALA A 46 -11.01 -6.67 10.59
N SER A 47 -10.89 -7.45 9.51
CA SER A 47 -11.08 -8.91 9.52
C SER A 47 -9.80 -9.72 9.81
N HIS A 48 -8.65 -9.07 9.89
CA HIS A 48 -7.34 -9.73 10.07
C HIS A 48 -6.96 -9.85 11.55
N ALA A 49 -6.30 -10.94 11.93
CA ALA A 49 -5.88 -11.20 13.32
C ALA A 49 -4.98 -10.09 13.90
N TRP A 50 -4.06 -9.52 13.08
CA TRP A 50 -3.18 -8.43 13.48
C TRP A 50 -3.91 -7.08 13.66
N ALA A 51 -5.09 -6.90 13.03
CA ALA A 51 -5.79 -5.62 12.98
C ALA A 51 -6.27 -5.15 14.37
N ALA A 52 -6.70 -6.06 15.23
CA ALA A 52 -7.12 -5.74 16.60
C ALA A 52 -5.93 -5.20 17.43
N GLU A 53 -4.76 -5.84 17.35
CA GLU A 53 -3.55 -5.37 18.02
C GLU A 53 -3.10 -4.02 17.44
N ALA A 54 -3.08 -3.89 16.13
CA ALA A 54 -2.72 -2.65 15.45
C ALA A 54 -3.65 -1.50 15.85
N GLN A 55 -4.96 -1.73 15.92
CA GLN A 55 -5.93 -0.74 16.35
C GLN A 55 -5.72 -0.31 17.81
N ALA A 56 -5.46 -1.26 18.70
CA ALA A 56 -5.20 -0.98 20.12
C ALA A 56 -3.93 -0.14 20.33
N ARG A 57 -2.93 -0.27 19.46
CA ARG A 57 -1.67 0.49 19.49
C ARG A 57 -1.74 1.82 18.73
N THR A 58 -2.79 2.08 17.93
CA THR A 58 -2.91 3.27 17.10
C THR A 58 -3.51 4.44 17.86
N ARG A 59 -2.83 5.60 17.82
CA ARG A 59 -3.35 6.87 18.32
C ARG A 59 -4.13 7.57 17.22
N TYR A 60 -5.34 8.01 17.52
CA TYR A 60 -6.20 8.67 16.54
C TYR A 60 -6.25 10.18 16.77
N LEU A 61 -6.12 10.95 15.70
CA LEU A 61 -6.30 12.39 15.72
C LEU A 61 -7.79 12.76 15.90
N MET A 62 -8.70 11.94 15.42
CA MET A 62 -10.15 12.10 15.53
C MET A 62 -10.80 10.81 16.08
N PRO A 63 -11.86 10.88 16.88
CA PRO A 63 -12.48 12.10 17.45
C PRO A 63 -11.55 12.81 18.44
N LEU A 64 -11.84 14.09 18.69
CA LEU A 64 -11.05 14.92 19.62
C LEU A 64 -11.25 14.45 21.07
N GLN A 65 -10.38 13.57 21.54
CA GLN A 65 -10.33 13.20 22.95
C GLN A 65 -9.66 14.33 23.74
N GLY A 66 -10.32 14.87 24.74
CA GLY A 66 -9.81 15.98 25.55
C GLY A 66 -10.13 17.38 25.02
N GLY A 67 -11.01 17.50 24.01
CA GLY A 67 -11.55 18.76 23.52
C GLY A 67 -10.58 19.67 22.76
N ALA A 68 -11.06 20.85 22.36
CA ALA A 68 -10.30 21.85 21.62
C ALA A 68 -9.20 22.53 22.47
N LEU A 69 -9.30 22.48 23.81
CA LEU A 69 -8.36 23.14 24.72
C LEU A 69 -6.91 22.70 24.49
N GLY A 70 -6.71 21.41 24.21
CA GLY A 70 -5.36 20.89 23.90
C GLY A 70 -4.77 21.43 22.61
N ILE A 71 -5.59 21.73 21.62
CA ILE A 71 -5.15 22.37 20.36
C ILE A 71 -4.77 23.83 20.65
N VAL A 72 -5.62 24.57 21.37
CA VAL A 72 -5.37 25.98 21.74
C VAL A 72 -4.07 26.11 22.55
N THR A 73 -3.87 25.27 23.56
CA THR A 73 -2.63 25.30 24.35
C THR A 73 -1.38 25.00 23.52
N GLU A 74 -1.47 24.12 22.55
CA GLU A 74 -0.32 23.80 21.67
C GLU A 74 -0.06 24.93 20.67
N PHE A 75 -1.09 25.62 20.18
CA PHE A 75 -0.92 26.86 19.42
C PHE A 75 -0.19 27.92 20.24
N LEU A 76 -0.60 28.16 21.47
CA LEU A 76 0.07 29.14 22.36
C LEU A 76 1.53 28.78 22.56
N ARG A 77 1.87 27.51 22.74
CA ARG A 77 3.25 27.02 22.85
C ARG A 77 4.08 27.18 21.58
N SER A 78 3.45 27.30 20.42
CA SER A 78 4.15 27.48 19.14
C SER A 78 4.82 28.85 19.03
N GLY A 79 4.34 29.83 19.78
CA GLY A 79 4.86 31.19 19.79
C GLY A 79 4.69 31.95 18.46
N PRO A 80 5.08 33.23 18.41
CA PRO A 80 4.85 34.09 17.24
C PRO A 80 5.44 33.54 15.94
N LEU A 81 6.64 32.96 16.00
CA LEU A 81 7.31 32.39 14.82
C LEU A 81 6.58 31.15 14.29
N GLY A 82 6.13 30.26 15.19
CA GLY A 82 5.33 29.10 14.82
C GLY A 82 3.98 29.52 14.23
N TRP A 83 3.35 30.54 14.77
CA TRP A 83 2.08 31.09 14.21
C TRP A 83 2.32 31.66 12.81
N ALA A 84 3.34 32.51 12.63
CA ALA A 84 3.65 33.10 11.33
C ALA A 84 3.91 32.03 10.27
N ARG A 85 4.68 30.97 10.59
CA ARG A 85 4.97 29.84 9.68
C ARG A 85 3.72 29.00 9.40
N GLY A 86 2.95 28.66 10.45
CA GLY A 86 1.76 27.79 10.32
C GLY A 86 0.63 28.47 9.54
N PHE A 87 0.25 29.70 9.91
CA PHE A 87 -0.77 30.47 9.21
C PHE A 87 -0.29 30.87 7.83
N GLY A 88 0.98 31.31 7.67
CA GLY A 88 1.57 31.59 6.38
C GLY A 88 1.47 30.40 5.42
N ALA A 89 1.82 29.20 5.88
CA ALA A 89 1.68 27.97 5.10
C ALA A 89 0.21 27.68 4.74
N ALA A 90 -0.73 27.84 5.66
CA ALA A 90 -2.15 27.62 5.39
C ALA A 90 -2.74 28.62 4.39
N LEU A 91 -2.31 29.87 4.44
CA LEU A 91 -2.77 30.94 3.54
C LEU A 91 -2.15 30.87 2.14
N THR A 92 -0.92 30.37 2.02
CA THR A 92 -0.20 30.20 0.75
C THR A 92 -0.40 28.81 0.13
N ALA A 93 -1.09 27.89 0.80
CA ALA A 93 -1.35 26.55 0.30
C ALA A 93 -2.07 26.57 -1.07
N GLU A 94 -1.75 25.62 -1.93
CA GLU A 94 -2.40 25.41 -3.23
C GLU A 94 -3.81 24.80 -3.04
N ALA A 95 -4.69 25.55 -2.40
CA ALA A 95 -6.05 25.12 -2.09
C ALA A 95 -7.04 26.21 -2.55
N PRO A 96 -7.70 26.03 -3.71
CA PRO A 96 -8.54 27.07 -4.31
C PRO A 96 -9.83 27.31 -3.51
N GLY A 97 -10.23 28.59 -3.48
CA GLY A 97 -11.50 29.02 -2.92
C GLY A 97 -11.60 29.00 -1.40
N VAL A 98 -12.73 29.48 -0.88
CA VAL A 98 -13.00 29.61 0.57
C VAL A 98 -13.02 28.23 1.27
N LYS A 99 -13.62 27.22 0.62
CA LYS A 99 -13.68 25.85 1.16
C LYS A 99 -12.27 25.23 1.29
N GLY A 100 -11.41 25.45 0.29
CA GLY A 100 -10.02 25.00 0.34
C GLY A 100 -9.24 25.65 1.48
N ARG A 101 -9.39 26.96 1.67
CA ARG A 101 -8.76 27.70 2.78
C ARG A 101 -9.26 27.23 4.14
N ALA A 102 -10.57 27.07 4.30
CA ALA A 102 -11.16 26.54 5.54
C ALA A 102 -10.63 25.12 5.85
N ARG A 103 -10.49 24.26 4.83
CA ARG A 103 -9.87 22.94 4.98
C ARG A 103 -8.41 23.05 5.47
N MET A 104 -7.58 23.92 4.89
CA MET A 104 -6.19 24.10 5.32
C MET A 104 -6.10 24.58 6.77
N LEU A 105 -6.97 25.49 7.21
CA LEU A 105 -7.01 25.91 8.61
C LEU A 105 -7.46 24.79 9.56
N ALA A 106 -8.39 23.95 9.14
CA ALA A 106 -8.76 22.76 9.92
C ALA A 106 -7.59 21.76 10.01
N LEU A 107 -6.84 21.54 8.92
CA LEU A 107 -5.66 20.69 8.93
C LEU A 107 -4.51 21.29 9.75
N LEU A 108 -4.37 22.62 9.80
CA LEU A 108 -3.44 23.30 10.70
C LEU A 108 -3.76 23.01 12.16
N ALA A 109 -5.05 23.03 12.54
CA ALA A 109 -5.48 22.65 13.89
C ALA A 109 -5.15 21.16 14.20
N MET A 110 -5.32 20.27 13.23
CA MET A 110 -4.88 18.87 13.36
C MET A 110 -3.35 18.75 13.45
N GLY A 111 -2.61 19.61 12.76
CA GLY A 111 -1.15 19.73 12.91
C GLY A 111 -0.72 20.09 14.31
N ALA A 112 -1.41 21.05 14.96
CA ALA A 112 -1.17 21.36 16.38
C ALA A 112 -1.43 20.15 17.29
N ARG A 113 -2.49 19.36 17.02
CA ARG A 113 -2.74 18.11 17.74
C ARG A 113 -1.65 17.07 17.53
N LEU A 114 -1.19 16.85 16.30
CA LEU A 114 -0.10 15.95 16.00
C LEU A 114 1.20 16.38 16.70
N LYS A 115 1.53 17.67 16.67
CA LYS A 115 2.67 18.26 17.41
C LYS A 115 2.58 17.95 18.90
N ARG A 116 1.39 18.11 19.52
CA ARG A 116 1.16 17.77 20.92
C ARG A 116 1.46 16.30 21.20
N ILE A 117 0.92 15.38 20.39
CA ILE A 117 1.14 13.94 20.54
C ILE A 117 2.62 13.63 20.39
N ALA A 118 3.29 14.19 19.39
CA ALA A 118 4.71 13.99 19.17
C ALA A 118 5.55 14.41 20.38
N ARG A 119 5.25 15.57 20.99
CA ARG A 119 5.90 16.05 22.19
C ARG A 119 5.66 15.12 23.39
N GLU A 120 4.41 14.65 23.59
CA GLU A 120 4.05 13.75 24.67
C GLU A 120 4.68 12.36 24.53
N GLN A 121 4.92 11.92 23.29
CA GLN A 121 5.57 10.63 22.99
C GLN A 121 7.07 10.71 22.78
N GLY A 122 7.64 11.91 22.70
CA GLY A 122 9.06 12.11 22.45
C GLY A 122 9.48 11.86 21.00
N TRP A 123 8.58 12.04 20.01
CA TRP A 123 8.92 11.88 18.59
C TRP A 123 9.69 13.10 18.08
N SER A 124 10.88 12.88 17.53
CA SER A 124 11.65 13.91 16.82
C SER A 124 11.24 14.00 15.34
N HIS A 125 10.61 12.97 14.82
CA HIS A 125 10.23 12.82 13.41
C HIS A 125 8.89 12.10 13.25
N VAL A 126 8.19 12.37 12.13
CA VAL A 126 6.98 11.66 11.72
C VAL A 126 7.13 11.17 10.28
N HIS A 127 7.08 9.86 10.07
CA HIS A 127 7.03 9.28 8.73
C HIS A 127 5.58 9.04 8.31
N VAL A 128 5.19 9.55 7.14
CA VAL A 128 3.79 9.57 6.67
C VAL A 128 3.61 8.65 5.46
N HIS A 129 2.73 7.66 5.55
CA HIS A 129 2.44 6.74 4.44
C HIS A 129 1.35 7.27 3.51
N SER A 130 1.49 8.50 3.06
CA SER A 130 0.59 9.11 2.08
C SER A 130 1.04 10.54 1.78
N CYS A 131 0.74 11.04 0.59
CA CYS A 131 0.83 12.46 0.28
C CYS A 131 -0.54 13.17 0.25
N ALA A 132 -1.56 12.60 0.95
CA ALA A 132 -2.88 13.20 1.15
C ALA A 132 -2.89 14.24 2.29
N ASP A 133 -4.04 14.47 2.92
CA ASP A 133 -4.18 15.43 4.02
C ASP A 133 -3.33 15.09 5.26
N SER A 134 -3.01 13.82 5.48
CA SER A 134 -2.08 13.41 6.53
C SER A 134 -0.70 14.07 6.39
N LEU A 135 -0.22 14.24 5.15
CA LEU A 135 1.04 14.95 4.90
C LEU A 135 0.90 16.46 5.15
N ASN A 136 -0.25 17.08 4.80
CA ASN A 136 -0.53 18.46 5.20
C ASN A 136 -0.54 18.62 6.74
N ILE A 137 -1.12 17.67 7.46
CA ILE A 137 -1.13 17.67 8.95
C ILE A 137 0.30 17.59 9.49
N ALA A 138 1.15 16.71 8.96
CA ALA A 138 2.54 16.59 9.37
C ALA A 138 3.35 17.86 9.05
N MET A 139 3.16 18.43 7.86
CA MET A 139 3.75 19.70 7.47
C MET A 139 3.34 20.82 8.44
N PHE A 140 2.06 20.95 8.75
CA PHE A 140 1.59 21.98 9.69
C PHE A 140 2.13 21.75 11.11
N ALA A 141 2.28 20.50 11.56
CA ALA A 141 2.93 20.22 12.84
C ALA A 141 4.37 20.74 12.86
N GLU A 142 5.13 20.50 11.80
CA GLU A 142 6.51 21.02 11.64
C GLU A 142 6.53 22.55 11.57
N ARG A 143 5.65 23.17 10.78
CA ARG A 143 5.55 24.65 10.68
C ARG A 143 5.25 25.31 12.03
N LEU A 144 4.50 24.65 12.89
CA LEU A 144 4.22 25.08 14.26
C LEU A 144 5.41 24.83 15.25
N GLY A 145 6.56 24.38 14.77
CA GLY A 145 7.73 24.04 15.58
C GLY A 145 7.66 22.65 16.23
N GLY A 146 6.95 21.72 15.61
CA GLY A 146 6.89 20.31 15.99
C GLY A 146 7.93 19.43 15.29
N PRO A 147 7.72 18.11 15.24
CA PRO A 147 8.66 17.17 14.65
C PRO A 147 8.85 17.41 13.15
N SER A 148 10.03 17.11 12.65
CA SER A 148 10.27 17.01 11.20
C SER A 148 9.44 15.86 10.61
N TYR A 149 9.32 15.81 9.28
CA TYR A 149 8.56 14.75 8.65
C TYR A 149 9.14 14.30 7.31
N SER A 150 8.75 13.10 6.90
CA SER A 150 9.02 12.47 5.62
C SER A 150 7.80 11.70 5.14
N LEU A 151 7.86 11.14 3.94
CA LEU A 151 6.73 10.39 3.40
C LEU A 151 7.15 9.16 2.59
N THR A 152 6.21 8.20 2.50
CA THR A 152 6.20 7.16 1.45
C THR A 152 5.03 7.38 0.51
N LEU A 153 5.30 7.41 -0.80
CA LEU A 153 4.30 7.51 -1.86
C LEU A 153 3.97 6.12 -2.40
N HIS A 154 2.70 5.71 -2.25
CA HIS A 154 2.21 4.37 -2.63
C HIS A 154 1.32 4.35 -3.87
N GLY A 155 0.67 5.45 -4.20
CA GLY A 155 -0.34 5.49 -5.24
C GLY A 155 0.21 5.85 -6.62
N PRO A 156 -0.51 5.49 -7.69
CA PRO A 156 -0.04 5.63 -9.06
C PRO A 156 -0.11 7.05 -9.62
N THR A 157 -0.83 7.97 -8.96
CA THR A 157 -0.94 9.38 -9.37
C THR A 157 -0.90 10.31 -8.16
N LEU A 158 -0.56 11.58 -8.37
CA LEU A 158 -0.58 12.60 -7.31
C LEU A 158 -1.93 13.30 -7.17
N GLU A 159 -2.72 13.36 -8.23
CA GLU A 159 -4.02 14.06 -8.25
C GLU A 159 -5.00 13.53 -7.20
N GLY A 160 -5.08 12.22 -7.04
CA GLY A 160 -5.96 11.56 -6.06
C GLY A 160 -5.65 11.90 -4.60
N TYR A 161 -4.48 12.48 -4.32
CA TYR A 161 -4.05 12.83 -2.96
C TYR A 161 -4.39 14.27 -2.54
N GLY A 162 -5.16 14.97 -3.36
CA GLY A 162 -5.68 16.30 -3.04
C GLY A 162 -4.67 17.43 -3.19
N PRO A 163 -5.04 18.65 -2.77
CA PRO A 163 -4.29 19.87 -3.06
C PRO A 163 -3.00 20.00 -2.23
N ASN A 164 -2.25 21.08 -2.57
CA ASN A 164 -1.05 21.51 -1.85
C ASN A 164 0.13 20.53 -1.98
N GLN A 165 0.28 19.90 -3.15
CA GLN A 165 1.33 18.91 -3.36
C GLN A 165 2.74 19.54 -3.21
N ARG A 166 3.01 20.65 -3.88
CA ARG A 166 4.35 21.27 -3.89
C ARG A 166 4.83 21.65 -2.50
N GLN A 167 3.98 22.34 -1.73
CA GLN A 167 4.40 22.85 -0.41
C GLN A 167 4.68 21.72 0.58
N LYS A 168 3.83 20.68 0.62
CA LYS A 168 4.00 19.57 1.57
C LYS A 168 5.16 18.63 1.22
N TRP A 169 5.60 18.60 -0.06
CA TRP A 169 6.82 17.87 -0.46
C TRP A 169 8.09 18.69 -0.17
N ARG A 170 8.09 19.98 -0.49
CA ARG A 170 9.23 20.89 -0.29
C ARG A 170 9.78 20.88 1.13
N HIS A 171 8.94 20.71 2.12
CA HIS A 171 9.33 20.74 3.53
C HIS A 171 9.59 19.34 4.11
N ALA A 172 9.37 18.27 3.37
CA ALA A 172 9.72 16.93 3.79
C ALA A 172 11.24 16.73 3.84
N ARG A 173 11.74 16.00 4.84
CA ARG A 173 13.17 15.68 4.97
C ARG A 173 13.64 14.74 3.89
N PHE A 174 12.85 13.71 3.60
CA PHE A 174 13.08 12.76 2.53
C PHE A 174 11.75 12.18 2.05
N ALA A 175 11.80 11.50 0.93
CA ALA A 175 10.68 10.70 0.43
C ALA A 175 11.14 9.30 0.08
N THR A 176 10.28 8.31 0.31
CA THR A 176 10.39 6.97 -0.29
C THR A 176 9.29 6.85 -1.33
N ILE A 177 9.62 6.37 -2.52
CA ILE A 177 8.67 6.17 -3.62
C ILE A 177 8.76 4.70 -4.04
N ILE A 178 7.60 4.04 -4.20
CA ILE A 178 7.58 2.58 -4.34
C ILE A 178 8.03 2.07 -5.73
N SER A 179 8.14 2.95 -6.74
CA SER A 179 8.53 2.55 -8.09
C SER A 179 9.27 3.67 -8.82
N ARG A 180 10.04 3.29 -9.84
CA ARG A 180 10.72 4.25 -10.75
C ARG A 180 9.72 5.03 -11.58
N LEU A 181 8.67 4.35 -12.07
CA LEU A 181 7.58 5.00 -12.80
C LEU A 181 6.97 6.14 -11.97
N LEU A 182 6.64 5.85 -10.72
CA LEU A 182 6.03 6.83 -9.82
C LEU A 182 7.01 7.95 -9.43
N THR A 183 8.31 7.64 -9.37
CA THR A 183 9.36 8.65 -9.21
C THR A 183 9.37 9.61 -10.40
N GLY A 184 9.24 9.09 -11.63
CA GLY A 184 9.12 9.91 -12.84
C GLY A 184 7.87 10.80 -12.82
N VAL A 185 6.73 10.30 -12.33
CA VAL A 185 5.51 11.10 -12.12
C VAL A 185 5.76 12.23 -11.12
N ALA A 186 6.34 11.91 -9.97
CA ALA A 186 6.64 12.91 -8.94
C ALA A 186 7.64 13.97 -9.46
N GLN A 187 8.66 13.55 -10.20
CA GLN A 187 9.63 14.47 -10.82
C GLN A 187 8.98 15.43 -11.81
N ARG A 188 8.06 14.94 -12.64
CA ARG A 188 7.34 15.76 -13.63
C ARG A 188 6.39 16.74 -12.97
N ASP A 189 5.63 16.29 -11.96
CA ASP A 189 4.51 17.06 -11.41
C ASP A 189 4.95 18.01 -10.27
N ILE A 190 5.99 17.64 -9.53
CA ILE A 190 6.50 18.39 -8.36
C ILE A 190 7.88 18.99 -8.64
N GLY A 191 8.74 18.24 -9.33
CA GLY A 191 10.06 18.69 -9.78
C GLY A 191 10.93 19.25 -8.66
N PRO A 192 11.19 20.59 -8.67
CA PRO A 192 12.10 21.23 -7.72
C PRO A 192 11.59 21.24 -6.27
N ASP A 193 10.35 20.86 -6.02
CA ASP A 193 9.76 20.78 -4.69
C ASP A 193 9.94 19.39 -4.05
N LEU A 194 10.56 18.44 -4.76
CA LEU A 194 10.97 17.17 -4.17
C LEU A 194 12.06 17.39 -3.11
N PRO A 195 12.05 16.61 -2.02
CA PRO A 195 13.16 16.63 -1.07
C PRO A 195 14.46 16.17 -1.72
N ALA A 196 15.60 16.64 -1.19
CA ALA A 196 16.92 16.30 -1.72
C ALA A 196 17.25 14.80 -1.67
N VAL A 197 16.63 14.07 -0.74
CA VAL A 197 16.78 12.61 -0.60
C VAL A 197 15.46 11.95 -1.02
N VAL A 198 15.51 11.19 -2.12
CA VAL A 198 14.41 10.38 -2.64
C VAL A 198 14.91 8.95 -2.77
N ASN A 199 14.39 8.05 -1.97
CA ASN A 199 14.67 6.63 -2.02
C ASN A 199 13.60 5.91 -2.85
N ILE A 200 14.02 4.91 -3.65
CA ILE A 200 13.09 4.05 -4.38
C ILE A 200 13.08 2.69 -3.69
N ALA A 201 11.96 2.36 -3.05
CA ALA A 201 11.82 1.10 -2.37
C ALA A 201 10.37 0.62 -2.46
N PRO A 202 10.10 -0.43 -3.26
CA PRO A 202 8.80 -1.07 -3.28
C PRO A 202 8.50 -1.71 -1.92
N MET A 203 7.23 -1.81 -1.58
CA MET A 203 6.80 -2.71 -0.51
C MET A 203 7.18 -4.13 -0.90
N GLY A 204 7.42 -4.96 0.10
CA GLY A 204 7.83 -6.33 -0.16
C GLY A 204 6.98 -7.34 0.61
N VAL A 205 7.34 -8.60 0.46
CA VAL A 205 6.69 -9.71 1.16
C VAL A 205 7.66 -10.41 2.12
N ASP A 206 7.08 -10.97 3.19
CA ASP A 206 7.82 -11.82 4.12
C ASP A 206 7.85 -13.25 3.60
N LEU A 207 8.98 -13.64 3.03
CA LEU A 207 9.17 -14.96 2.45
C LEU A 207 9.22 -16.10 3.48
N SER A 208 9.34 -15.80 4.76
CA SER A 208 9.24 -16.79 5.83
C SER A 208 7.79 -17.20 6.07
N GLN A 209 6.86 -16.28 5.90
CA GLN A 209 5.42 -16.48 6.07
C GLN A 209 4.72 -16.84 4.75
N ILE A 210 5.15 -16.22 3.63
CA ILE A 210 4.55 -16.43 2.31
C ILE A 210 5.40 -17.45 1.53
N ARG A 211 5.06 -18.70 1.70
CA ARG A 211 5.69 -19.85 1.03
C ARG A 211 4.72 -20.99 0.87
N ARG A 212 4.86 -21.75 -0.20
CA ARG A 212 4.11 -23.01 -0.38
C ARG A 212 4.63 -24.08 0.58
N ALA A 213 3.73 -24.94 1.04
CA ALA A 213 4.08 -26.13 1.81
C ALA A 213 4.62 -27.25 0.89
N ALA A 214 4.08 -27.35 -0.33
CA ALA A 214 4.50 -28.30 -1.37
C ALA A 214 4.77 -27.58 -2.70
N PRO A 215 5.66 -28.12 -3.57
CA PRO A 215 5.90 -27.57 -4.90
C PRO A 215 4.60 -27.44 -5.71
N TRP A 216 4.51 -26.40 -6.51
CA TRP A 216 3.37 -26.19 -7.41
C TRP A 216 3.21 -27.37 -8.37
N GLN A 217 1.96 -27.79 -8.56
CA GLN A 217 1.59 -28.85 -9.51
C GLN A 217 0.57 -28.29 -10.51
N PRO A 218 0.61 -28.74 -11.78
CA PRO A 218 -0.45 -28.44 -12.72
C PRO A 218 -1.73 -29.16 -12.33
N PRO A 219 -2.89 -28.76 -12.85
CA PRO A 219 -4.12 -29.51 -12.65
C PRO A 219 -4.01 -30.92 -13.22
N ALA A 220 -4.60 -31.90 -12.54
CA ALA A 220 -4.75 -33.24 -13.08
C ALA A 220 -5.70 -33.26 -14.30
N PRO A 221 -5.68 -34.28 -15.18
CA PRO A 221 -6.47 -34.29 -16.42
C PRO A 221 -7.98 -34.04 -16.24
N ASP A 222 -8.57 -34.48 -15.13
CA ASP A 222 -10.00 -34.29 -14.84
C ASP A 222 -10.26 -33.21 -13.77
N GLU A 223 -9.24 -32.44 -13.45
CA GLU A 223 -9.33 -31.39 -12.41
C GLU A 223 -9.60 -30.02 -13.06
N PRO A 224 -10.50 -29.20 -12.50
CA PRO A 224 -10.71 -27.84 -13.01
C PRO A 224 -9.47 -26.99 -12.87
N LEU A 225 -9.22 -26.12 -13.85
CA LEU A 225 -8.19 -25.09 -13.77
C LEU A 225 -8.60 -24.03 -12.75
N ARG A 226 -7.97 -24.03 -11.58
CA ARG A 226 -8.26 -23.11 -10.49
C ARG A 226 -7.45 -21.83 -10.63
N LEU A 227 -8.18 -20.74 -10.77
CA LEU A 227 -7.64 -19.36 -10.78
C LEU A 227 -7.90 -18.70 -9.43
N PHE A 228 -6.98 -17.88 -8.97
CA PHE A 228 -7.14 -17.07 -7.77
C PHE A 228 -6.79 -15.63 -8.06
N SER A 229 -7.55 -14.70 -7.50
CA SER A 229 -7.30 -13.26 -7.52
C SER A 229 -7.50 -12.66 -6.14
N CYS A 230 -6.73 -11.62 -5.81
CA CYS A 230 -6.87 -10.92 -4.54
C CYS A 230 -6.73 -9.42 -4.72
N GLY A 231 -7.71 -8.66 -4.22
CA GLY A 231 -7.69 -7.21 -4.27
C GLY A 231 -9.02 -6.59 -3.85
N ARG A 232 -9.01 -5.31 -3.50
CA ARG A 232 -10.25 -4.58 -3.19
C ARG A 232 -11.22 -4.65 -4.38
N LEU A 233 -12.50 -4.80 -4.10
CA LEU A 233 -13.52 -4.80 -5.15
C LEU A 233 -13.79 -3.34 -5.56
N ASN A 234 -13.11 -2.89 -6.59
CA ASN A 234 -13.34 -1.63 -7.28
C ASN A 234 -13.01 -1.77 -8.77
N ALA A 235 -13.53 -0.87 -9.59
CA ALA A 235 -13.36 -0.93 -11.04
C ALA A 235 -11.89 -0.93 -11.48
N VAL A 236 -11.00 -0.24 -10.74
CA VAL A 236 -9.56 -0.17 -11.06
C VAL A 236 -8.88 -1.54 -10.99
N LYS A 237 -9.44 -2.51 -10.24
CA LYS A 237 -8.88 -3.87 -10.14
C LYS A 237 -9.32 -4.80 -11.28
N GLY A 238 -10.24 -4.37 -12.14
CA GLY A 238 -10.61 -5.08 -13.37
C GLY A 238 -11.16 -6.50 -13.15
N HIS A 239 -11.84 -6.74 -12.02
CA HIS A 239 -12.39 -8.07 -11.74
C HIS A 239 -13.46 -8.50 -12.75
N ASP A 240 -14.15 -7.56 -13.39
CA ASP A 240 -15.07 -7.82 -14.49
C ASP A 240 -14.37 -8.38 -15.72
N HIS A 241 -13.13 -7.93 -16.03
CA HIS A 241 -12.31 -8.51 -17.10
C HIS A 241 -11.86 -9.94 -16.74
N LEU A 242 -11.55 -10.25 -15.48
CA LEU A 242 -11.26 -11.62 -15.04
C LEU A 242 -12.45 -12.55 -15.21
N ILE A 243 -13.68 -12.08 -14.89
CA ILE A 243 -14.90 -12.85 -15.08
C ILE A 243 -15.10 -13.17 -16.57
N ARG A 244 -14.87 -12.19 -17.46
CA ARG A 244 -14.92 -12.42 -18.92
C ARG A 244 -13.82 -13.38 -19.39
N THR A 245 -12.64 -13.32 -18.80
CA THR A 245 -11.54 -14.28 -19.07
C THR A 245 -11.97 -15.70 -18.76
N VAL A 246 -12.68 -15.94 -17.63
CA VAL A 246 -13.22 -17.27 -17.29
C VAL A 246 -14.28 -17.72 -18.31
N GLU A 247 -15.18 -16.82 -18.73
CA GLU A 247 -16.16 -17.11 -19.78
C GLU A 247 -15.47 -17.62 -21.06
N ILE A 248 -14.43 -16.93 -21.51
CA ILE A 248 -13.68 -17.28 -22.72
C ILE A 248 -12.99 -18.65 -22.57
N LEU A 249 -12.30 -18.90 -21.44
CA LEU A 249 -11.65 -20.18 -21.18
C LEU A 249 -12.65 -21.33 -21.21
N ARG A 250 -13.81 -21.16 -20.60
CA ARG A 250 -14.89 -22.17 -20.61
C ARG A 250 -15.47 -22.39 -22.00
N ALA A 251 -15.61 -21.34 -22.80
CA ALA A 251 -16.04 -21.47 -24.20
C ALA A 251 -15.00 -22.22 -25.05
N GLN A 252 -13.71 -22.23 -24.66
CA GLN A 252 -12.66 -23.04 -25.27
C GLN A 252 -12.59 -24.47 -24.74
N GLY A 253 -13.52 -24.89 -23.85
CA GLY A 253 -13.59 -26.25 -23.29
C GLY A 253 -12.69 -26.46 -22.05
N ILE A 254 -12.10 -25.41 -21.47
CA ILE A 254 -11.30 -25.49 -20.24
C ILE A 254 -12.25 -25.25 -19.04
N ASP A 255 -12.42 -26.23 -18.13
CA ASP A 255 -13.17 -26.04 -16.89
C ASP A 255 -12.44 -25.10 -15.94
N ALA A 256 -12.43 -23.80 -16.27
CA ALA A 256 -11.81 -22.77 -15.46
C ALA A 256 -12.75 -22.35 -14.31
N ARG A 257 -12.18 -22.24 -13.09
CA ARG A 257 -12.87 -21.76 -11.89
C ARG A 257 -12.06 -20.68 -11.19
N LEU A 258 -12.71 -19.59 -10.78
CA LEU A 258 -12.07 -18.40 -10.23
C LEU A 258 -12.61 -18.10 -8.82
N GLU A 259 -11.70 -17.98 -7.86
CA GLU A 259 -11.98 -17.38 -6.57
C GLU A 259 -11.40 -15.95 -6.53
N ILE A 260 -12.20 -14.96 -6.12
CA ILE A 260 -11.78 -13.56 -5.93
C ILE A 260 -11.89 -13.22 -4.45
N ALA A 261 -10.75 -12.96 -3.80
CA ALA A 261 -10.67 -12.52 -2.41
C ALA A 261 -10.62 -10.99 -2.33
N GLY A 262 -11.59 -10.37 -1.68
CA GLY A 262 -11.67 -8.93 -1.48
C GLY A 262 -13.10 -8.46 -1.25
N GLU A 263 -13.23 -7.25 -0.73
CA GLU A 263 -14.52 -6.62 -0.44
C GLU A 263 -14.56 -5.21 -1.05
N ASP A 264 -15.77 -4.67 -1.20
CA ASP A 264 -15.99 -3.29 -1.61
C ASP A 264 -15.14 -2.33 -0.77
N GLU A 265 -14.71 -1.24 -1.40
CA GLU A 265 -14.06 -0.15 -0.68
C GLU A 265 -14.95 0.39 0.43
N GLN A 266 -14.32 0.97 1.43
CA GLN A 266 -15.00 1.55 2.57
C GLN A 266 -16.03 2.60 2.14
N GLY A 267 -17.28 2.41 2.55
CA GLY A 267 -18.43 3.18 2.10
C GLY A 267 -19.26 2.50 1.02
N GLY A 268 -18.77 1.36 0.48
CA GLY A 268 -19.45 0.52 -0.50
C GLY A 268 -19.63 1.21 -1.85
N SER A 269 -18.77 0.92 -2.83
CA SER A 269 -18.97 1.39 -4.21
C SER A 269 -20.13 0.71 -4.91
N GLY A 270 -20.63 -0.39 -4.32
CA GLY A 270 -21.61 -1.29 -4.97
C GLY A 270 -21.00 -2.16 -6.07
N TYR A 271 -19.68 -2.18 -6.19
CA TYR A 271 -19.00 -2.95 -7.24
C TYR A 271 -19.16 -4.46 -7.05
N HIS A 272 -19.21 -4.93 -5.79
CA HIS A 272 -19.55 -6.33 -5.48
C HIS A 272 -20.87 -6.75 -6.17
N ARG A 273 -21.93 -5.96 -6.02
CA ARG A 273 -23.24 -6.25 -6.65
C ARG A 273 -23.18 -6.20 -8.18
N GLN A 274 -22.34 -5.35 -8.76
CA GLN A 274 -22.12 -5.31 -10.20
C GLN A 274 -21.44 -6.59 -10.69
N LEU A 275 -20.46 -7.11 -9.94
CA LEU A 275 -19.81 -8.37 -10.25
C LEU A 275 -20.77 -9.56 -10.09
N ASP A 276 -21.58 -9.62 -9.03
CA ASP A 276 -22.62 -10.63 -8.85
C ASP A 276 -23.60 -10.65 -10.03
N ALA A 277 -24.07 -9.48 -10.45
CA ALA A 277 -24.96 -9.35 -11.60
C ALA A 277 -24.29 -9.82 -12.91
N LEU A 278 -22.99 -9.52 -13.09
CA LEU A 278 -22.22 -9.97 -14.24
C LEU A 278 -22.06 -11.49 -14.25
N ILE A 279 -21.71 -12.10 -13.10
CA ILE A 279 -21.58 -13.56 -12.93
C ILE A 279 -22.91 -14.25 -13.27
N ALA A 280 -24.01 -13.75 -12.69
CA ALA A 280 -25.34 -14.30 -12.95
C ALA A 280 -25.77 -14.13 -14.41
N GLY A 281 -25.56 -12.94 -14.99
CA GLY A 281 -25.92 -12.63 -16.38
C GLY A 281 -25.15 -13.46 -17.40
N LYS A 282 -23.94 -13.94 -17.06
CA LYS A 282 -23.11 -14.83 -17.89
C LYS A 282 -23.30 -16.32 -17.57
N GLY A 283 -24.13 -16.68 -16.59
CA GLY A 283 -24.32 -18.07 -16.17
C GLY A 283 -23.07 -18.70 -15.56
N LEU A 284 -22.21 -17.91 -14.89
CA LEU A 284 -20.94 -18.36 -14.34
C LEU A 284 -20.99 -18.62 -12.82
N GLY A 285 -22.16 -18.77 -12.23
CA GLY A 285 -22.32 -18.96 -10.77
C GLY A 285 -21.69 -20.24 -10.23
N ASP A 286 -21.44 -21.25 -11.06
CA ASP A 286 -20.70 -22.47 -10.72
C ASP A 286 -19.16 -22.31 -10.86
N ALA A 287 -18.71 -21.29 -11.57
CA ALA A 287 -17.32 -21.09 -11.97
C ALA A 287 -16.63 -19.92 -11.25
N VAL A 288 -17.36 -18.90 -10.81
CA VAL A 288 -16.79 -17.71 -10.17
C VAL A 288 -17.35 -17.51 -8.77
N THR A 289 -16.48 -17.37 -7.79
CA THR A 289 -16.86 -17.14 -6.39
C THR A 289 -16.22 -15.86 -5.86
N LEU A 290 -17.03 -14.93 -5.38
CA LEU A 290 -16.59 -13.76 -4.63
C LEU A 290 -16.51 -14.13 -3.15
N LEU A 291 -15.30 -14.15 -2.57
CA LEU A 291 -15.07 -14.61 -1.20
C LEU A 291 -15.35 -13.52 -0.14
N GLY A 292 -15.53 -12.26 -0.58
CA GLY A 292 -15.59 -11.13 0.35
C GLY A 292 -14.27 -10.87 1.07
N ALA A 293 -14.33 -10.13 2.18
CA ALA A 293 -13.18 -9.91 3.05
C ALA A 293 -12.80 -11.21 3.78
N VAL A 294 -11.61 -11.70 3.54
CA VAL A 294 -11.09 -12.93 4.14
C VAL A 294 -9.78 -12.69 4.90
N SER A 295 -9.42 -13.60 5.79
CA SER A 295 -8.15 -13.54 6.52
C SER A 295 -6.95 -13.84 5.60
N GLU A 296 -5.74 -13.45 6.04
CA GLU A 296 -4.48 -13.77 5.34
C GLU A 296 -4.29 -15.28 5.17
N ASP A 297 -4.66 -16.07 6.17
CA ASP A 297 -4.59 -17.53 6.09
C ASP A 297 -5.51 -18.09 4.98
N ARG A 298 -6.70 -17.49 4.79
CA ARG A 298 -7.61 -17.87 3.70
C ARG A 298 -7.07 -17.45 2.33
N VAL A 299 -6.41 -16.26 2.23
CA VAL A 299 -5.71 -15.84 1.01
C VAL A 299 -4.57 -16.80 0.69
N ARG A 300 -3.71 -17.11 1.68
CA ARG A 300 -2.61 -18.05 1.51
C ARG A 300 -3.10 -19.44 1.10
N ALA A 301 -4.16 -19.95 1.74
CA ALA A 301 -4.79 -21.21 1.36
C ALA A 301 -5.38 -21.17 -0.06
N GLY A 302 -5.91 -20.03 -0.52
CA GLY A 302 -6.35 -19.82 -1.89
C GLY A 302 -5.20 -19.90 -2.88
N LEU A 303 -4.11 -19.18 -2.61
CA LEU A 303 -2.89 -19.23 -3.41
C LEU A 303 -2.27 -20.64 -3.44
N GLU A 304 -2.31 -21.38 -2.30
CA GLU A 304 -1.80 -22.73 -2.23
C GLU A 304 -2.55 -23.71 -3.15
N ARG A 305 -3.89 -23.57 -3.25
CA ARG A 305 -4.74 -24.46 -4.06
C ARG A 305 -4.82 -24.07 -5.51
N ALA A 306 -4.56 -22.81 -5.84
CA ALA A 306 -4.71 -22.32 -7.20
C ALA A 306 -3.57 -22.79 -8.12
N HIS A 307 -3.89 -22.93 -9.40
CA HIS A 307 -2.95 -23.24 -10.46
C HIS A 307 -2.36 -21.98 -11.09
N VAL A 308 -3.15 -20.88 -11.18
CA VAL A 308 -2.71 -19.59 -11.71
C VAL A 308 -3.25 -18.48 -10.85
N PHE A 309 -2.41 -17.48 -10.53
CA PHE A 309 -2.86 -16.20 -10.04
C PHE A 309 -3.10 -15.26 -11.21
N ALA A 310 -4.26 -14.61 -11.26
CA ALA A 310 -4.59 -13.66 -12.29
C ALA A 310 -5.10 -12.34 -11.68
N LEU A 311 -4.65 -11.20 -12.23
CA LEU A 311 -5.11 -9.88 -11.83
C LEU A 311 -5.19 -8.96 -13.04
N ALA A 312 -6.39 -8.42 -13.34
CA ALA A 312 -6.69 -7.63 -14.53
C ALA A 312 -6.75 -6.11 -14.23
N SER A 313 -5.96 -5.62 -13.29
CA SER A 313 -5.98 -4.21 -12.87
C SER A 313 -5.80 -3.24 -14.04
N LEU A 314 -6.49 -2.09 -13.95
CA LEU A 314 -6.36 -0.98 -14.90
C LEU A 314 -5.25 -0.01 -14.50
N ASN A 315 -4.85 -0.03 -13.24
CA ASN A 315 -3.77 0.80 -12.71
C ASN A 315 -3.22 0.21 -11.40
N GLU A 316 -1.90 0.22 -11.24
CA GLU A 316 -1.18 -0.25 -10.05
C GLU A 316 0.02 0.65 -9.74
N GLY A 317 0.37 0.77 -8.45
CA GLY A 317 1.70 1.22 -8.08
C GLY A 317 2.74 0.12 -8.36
N ILE A 318 2.88 -0.82 -7.44
CA ILE A 318 3.38 -2.20 -7.61
C ILE A 318 2.54 -3.04 -6.65
N SER A 319 1.86 -4.06 -7.17
CA SER A 319 0.88 -4.82 -6.39
C SER A 319 1.54 -5.81 -5.43
N VAL A 320 1.24 -5.67 -4.12
CA VAL A 320 1.69 -6.63 -3.10
C VAL A 320 1.05 -8.00 -3.32
N ALA A 321 -0.21 -8.06 -3.80
CA ALA A 321 -0.88 -9.33 -4.09
C ALA A 321 -0.16 -10.12 -5.19
N ILE A 322 0.41 -9.43 -6.21
CA ILE A 322 1.25 -10.06 -7.23
C ILE A 322 2.54 -10.59 -6.58
N MET A 323 3.20 -9.80 -5.73
CA MET A 323 4.41 -10.25 -5.03
C MET A 323 4.13 -11.47 -4.14
N GLU A 324 2.99 -11.51 -3.46
CA GLU A 324 2.57 -12.66 -2.63
C GLU A 324 2.33 -13.91 -3.49
N ALA A 325 1.66 -13.78 -4.64
CA ALA A 325 1.49 -14.88 -5.58
C ALA A 325 2.82 -15.39 -6.15
N MET A 326 3.73 -14.49 -6.54
CA MET A 326 5.09 -14.83 -6.98
C MET A 326 5.89 -15.52 -5.88
N ALA A 327 5.78 -15.05 -4.62
CA ALA A 327 6.43 -15.65 -3.46
C ALA A 327 5.89 -17.06 -3.14
N MET A 328 4.62 -17.32 -3.48
CA MET A 328 4.00 -18.65 -3.39
C MET A 328 4.41 -19.59 -4.52
N GLU A 329 5.37 -19.20 -5.38
CA GLU A 329 5.92 -20.03 -6.45
C GLU A 329 4.81 -20.62 -7.34
N MET A 330 3.96 -19.73 -7.87
CA MET A 330 2.87 -20.12 -8.77
C MET A 330 2.91 -19.29 -10.06
N PRO A 331 2.38 -19.81 -11.16
CA PRO A 331 2.22 -19.06 -12.40
C PRO A 331 1.38 -17.81 -12.20
N VAL A 332 1.81 -16.67 -12.74
CA VAL A 332 1.16 -15.36 -12.59
C VAL A 332 0.89 -14.77 -13.97
N VAL A 333 -0.36 -14.36 -14.23
CA VAL A 333 -0.79 -13.63 -15.42
C VAL A 333 -1.49 -12.35 -14.98
N VAL A 334 -0.91 -11.19 -15.30
CA VAL A 334 -1.44 -9.91 -14.84
C VAL A 334 -1.31 -8.84 -15.93
N THR A 335 -2.04 -7.77 -15.80
CA THR A 335 -2.00 -6.65 -16.74
C THR A 335 -0.70 -5.84 -16.62
N ASP A 336 -0.18 -5.39 -17.77
CA ASP A 336 0.97 -4.49 -17.87
C ASP A 336 0.53 -3.04 -17.62
N VAL A 337 0.34 -2.72 -16.35
CA VAL A 337 -0.09 -1.37 -15.92
C VAL A 337 0.75 -0.88 -14.76
N GLY A 338 0.92 0.43 -14.71
CA GLY A 338 1.63 1.08 -13.60
C GLY A 338 3.03 0.53 -13.42
N GLY A 339 3.40 0.14 -12.21
CA GLY A 339 4.72 -0.40 -11.87
C GLY A 339 4.85 -1.92 -12.04
N ASN A 340 3.88 -2.63 -12.61
CA ASN A 340 3.95 -4.09 -12.75
C ASN A 340 5.13 -4.54 -13.62
N HIS A 341 5.51 -3.77 -14.63
CA HIS A 341 6.70 -4.05 -15.47
C HIS A 341 8.03 -3.86 -14.70
N GLU A 342 8.06 -3.22 -13.55
CA GLU A 342 9.24 -3.16 -12.69
C GLU A 342 9.37 -4.43 -11.83
N LEU A 343 8.23 -5.06 -11.50
CA LEU A 343 8.17 -6.33 -10.78
C LEU A 343 8.41 -7.52 -11.70
N ILE A 344 7.83 -7.50 -12.92
CA ILE A 344 7.73 -8.64 -13.83
C ILE A 344 8.54 -8.41 -15.10
N ALA A 345 9.38 -9.39 -15.45
CA ALA A 345 9.96 -9.54 -16.79
C ALA A 345 9.10 -10.57 -17.56
N SER A 346 8.20 -10.07 -18.41
CA SER A 346 7.20 -10.92 -19.09
C SER A 346 7.83 -12.08 -19.87
N GLY A 347 7.29 -13.29 -19.70
CA GLY A 347 7.80 -14.52 -20.29
C GLY A 347 9.02 -15.11 -19.56
N GLN A 348 9.61 -14.44 -18.57
CA GLN A 348 10.76 -14.94 -17.80
C GLN A 348 10.36 -15.37 -16.38
N ASP A 349 9.57 -14.54 -15.68
CA ASP A 349 9.17 -14.79 -14.29
C ASP A 349 7.63 -14.70 -14.06
N ALA A 350 6.90 -14.09 -14.99
CA ALA A 350 5.44 -14.08 -15.06
C ALA A 350 5.00 -13.65 -16.46
N ILE A 351 3.69 -13.50 -16.70
CA ILE A 351 3.15 -13.04 -17.98
C ILE A 351 2.45 -11.70 -17.77
N LEU A 352 2.84 -10.69 -18.55
CA LEU A 352 2.16 -9.41 -18.68
C LEU A 352 1.27 -9.42 -19.94
N VAL A 353 0.03 -8.96 -19.77
CA VAL A 353 -0.95 -8.81 -20.85
C VAL A 353 -1.48 -7.38 -20.89
N PRO A 354 -1.99 -6.88 -22.04
CA PRO A 354 -2.63 -5.57 -22.08
C PRO A 354 -3.83 -5.47 -21.11
N ALA A 355 -4.06 -4.28 -20.55
CA ALA A 355 -5.28 -4.00 -19.80
C ALA A 355 -6.53 -4.10 -20.71
N GLU A 356 -7.68 -4.38 -20.12
CA GLU A 356 -8.97 -4.46 -20.81
C GLU A 356 -9.01 -5.47 -21.99
N ALA A 357 -8.12 -6.49 -21.96
CA ALA A 357 -7.98 -7.50 -23.01
C ALA A 357 -8.20 -8.92 -22.43
N PRO A 358 -9.44 -9.30 -22.06
CA PRO A 358 -9.74 -10.59 -21.46
C PRO A 358 -9.43 -11.76 -22.40
N GLU A 359 -9.48 -11.57 -23.73
CA GLU A 359 -9.10 -12.55 -24.75
C GLU A 359 -7.61 -12.90 -24.65
N VAL A 360 -6.74 -11.88 -24.57
CA VAL A 360 -5.29 -12.07 -24.48
C VAL A 360 -4.93 -12.70 -23.12
N MET A 361 -5.63 -12.33 -22.06
CA MET A 361 -5.45 -12.96 -20.74
C MET A 361 -5.87 -14.44 -20.76
N ALA A 362 -6.98 -14.77 -21.43
CA ALA A 362 -7.43 -16.14 -21.57
C ALA A 362 -6.41 -16.97 -22.39
N GLU A 363 -5.89 -16.43 -23.48
CA GLU A 363 -4.86 -17.07 -24.28
C GLU A 363 -3.59 -17.34 -23.47
N ALA A 364 -3.12 -16.38 -22.69
CA ALA A 364 -1.96 -16.54 -21.81
C ALA A 364 -2.19 -17.63 -20.75
N ILE A 365 -3.37 -17.68 -20.12
CA ILE A 365 -3.73 -18.70 -19.14
C ILE A 365 -3.83 -20.08 -19.80
N ALA A 366 -4.49 -20.17 -20.98
CA ALA A 366 -4.60 -21.42 -21.74
C ALA A 366 -3.21 -21.94 -22.17
N GLY A 367 -2.28 -21.04 -22.54
CA GLY A 367 -0.90 -21.39 -22.83
C GLY A 367 -0.17 -22.01 -21.64
N LEU A 368 -0.35 -21.47 -20.44
CA LEU A 368 0.22 -22.05 -19.20
C LEU A 368 -0.40 -23.41 -18.86
N TYR A 369 -1.70 -23.58 -19.15
CA TYR A 369 -2.39 -24.85 -18.97
C TYR A 369 -1.87 -25.92 -19.93
N ALA A 370 -1.57 -25.54 -21.18
CA ALA A 370 -1.06 -26.42 -22.22
C ALA A 370 0.46 -26.76 -22.06
N ASP A 371 1.24 -25.90 -21.38
CA ASP A 371 2.67 -26.13 -21.10
C ASP A 371 2.97 -26.12 -19.58
N PRO A 372 2.69 -27.20 -18.86
CA PRO A 372 2.93 -27.29 -17.42
C PRO A 372 4.41 -27.12 -17.03
N GLU A 373 5.35 -27.52 -17.86
CA GLU A 373 6.79 -27.35 -17.60
C GLU A 373 7.21 -25.89 -17.73
N GLY A 374 6.70 -25.19 -18.75
CA GLY A 374 6.87 -23.74 -18.87
C GLY A 374 6.27 -22.99 -17.69
N ALA A 375 5.06 -23.34 -17.27
CA ALA A 375 4.40 -22.78 -16.10
C ALA A 375 5.24 -22.98 -14.82
N ARG A 376 5.80 -24.17 -14.62
CA ARG A 376 6.68 -24.48 -13.47
C ARG A 376 7.99 -23.68 -13.52
N ARG A 377 8.58 -23.50 -14.69
CA ARG A 377 9.79 -22.64 -14.83
C ARG A 377 9.49 -21.20 -14.46
N LEU A 378 8.40 -20.62 -14.97
CA LEU A 378 7.97 -19.25 -14.60
C LEU A 378 7.72 -19.10 -13.10
N ALA A 379 7.01 -20.05 -12.49
CA ALA A 379 6.71 -20.05 -11.08
C ALA A 379 7.98 -20.03 -10.18
N ARG A 380 8.99 -20.81 -10.54
CA ARG A 380 10.27 -20.80 -9.81
C ARG A 380 11.03 -19.48 -10.01
N ALA A 381 11.06 -18.96 -11.23
CA ALA A 381 11.72 -17.70 -11.53
C ALA A 381 11.04 -16.53 -10.83
N SER A 382 9.69 -16.54 -10.72
CA SER A 382 8.93 -15.51 -10.00
C SER A 382 9.31 -15.44 -8.53
N ARG A 383 9.41 -16.58 -7.84
CA ARG A 383 9.85 -16.62 -6.44
C ARG A 383 11.29 -16.12 -6.28
N ALA A 384 12.20 -16.54 -7.14
CA ALA A 384 13.60 -16.08 -7.13
C ALA A 384 13.70 -14.56 -7.29
N LYS A 385 12.90 -13.97 -8.18
CA LYS A 385 12.80 -12.52 -8.41
C LYS A 385 12.36 -11.78 -7.15
N VAL A 386 11.27 -12.25 -6.52
CA VAL A 386 10.76 -11.61 -5.30
C VAL A 386 11.76 -11.75 -4.16
N ALA A 387 12.40 -12.89 -3.99
CA ALA A 387 13.43 -13.11 -2.98
C ALA A 387 14.63 -12.17 -3.14
N ALA A 388 15.06 -11.92 -4.37
CA ALA A 388 16.20 -11.05 -4.65
C ALA A 388 15.88 -9.55 -4.50
N ALA A 389 14.66 -9.11 -4.85
CA ALA A 389 14.39 -7.69 -5.06
C ALA A 389 13.21 -7.12 -4.25
N PHE A 390 12.30 -7.95 -3.71
CA PHE A 390 11.05 -7.50 -3.10
C PHE A 390 10.82 -8.09 -1.71
N HIS A 391 11.87 -8.13 -0.90
CA HIS A 391 11.79 -8.54 0.50
C HIS A 391 11.24 -7.38 1.36
N HIS A 392 10.34 -7.67 2.31
CA HIS A 392 9.63 -6.67 3.14
C HIS A 392 10.55 -5.71 3.93
N ARG A 393 11.80 -6.10 4.22
CA ARG A 393 12.76 -5.23 4.93
C ARG A 393 13.25 -4.04 4.09
N ARG A 394 13.20 -4.12 2.77
CA ARG A 394 13.76 -3.07 1.90
C ARG A 394 13.09 -1.72 2.06
N SER A 395 11.77 -1.68 2.27
CA SER A 395 11.07 -0.42 2.53
C SER A 395 11.49 0.17 3.88
N ALA A 396 11.61 -0.66 4.93
CA ALA A 396 12.09 -0.22 6.24
C ALA A 396 13.55 0.25 6.20
N GLU A 397 14.42 -0.44 5.45
CA GLU A 397 15.82 -0.04 5.23
C GLU A 397 15.91 1.31 4.52
N ALA A 398 15.07 1.56 3.52
CA ALA A 398 15.00 2.84 2.82
C ALA A 398 14.50 3.98 3.72
N VAL A 399 13.55 3.71 4.61
CA VAL A 399 13.11 4.68 5.62
C VAL A 399 14.22 4.95 6.63
N ALA A 400 14.90 3.91 7.12
CA ALA A 400 16.04 4.04 8.04
C ALA A 400 17.20 4.83 7.43
N ASP A 401 17.57 4.58 6.16
CA ASP A 401 18.56 5.35 5.42
C ASP A 401 18.15 6.83 5.30
N GLY A 402 16.91 7.10 4.94
CA GLY A 402 16.38 8.46 4.85
C GLY A 402 16.45 9.19 6.21
N LEU A 403 16.11 8.51 7.30
CA LEU A 403 16.22 9.05 8.66
C LEU A 403 17.67 9.35 9.03
N ALA A 404 18.59 8.40 8.84
CA ALA A 404 19.99 8.54 9.16
C ALA A 404 20.65 9.72 8.43
N ARG A 405 20.29 9.93 7.16
CA ARG A 405 20.85 10.98 6.31
C ARG A 405 20.28 12.38 6.56
N THR A 406 19.05 12.49 7.07
CA THR A 406 18.33 13.77 7.04
C THR A 406 17.79 14.24 8.39
N VAL A 407 17.72 13.36 9.39
CA VAL A 407 17.18 13.68 10.71
C VAL A 407 18.34 13.79 11.72
N PRO A 408 18.57 14.96 12.35
CA PRO A 408 19.65 15.13 13.31
C PRO A 408 19.60 14.10 14.45
N GLY A 409 20.76 13.50 14.77
CA GLY A 409 20.90 12.49 15.82
C GLY A 409 20.37 11.09 15.47
N ALA A 410 19.75 10.91 14.30
CA ALA A 410 19.24 9.59 13.90
C ALA A 410 20.37 8.61 13.58
N CYS A 411 21.45 9.06 12.95
CA CYS A 411 22.60 8.22 12.62
C CYS A 411 23.20 7.57 13.88
N GLU A 412 23.49 8.37 14.91
CA GLU A 412 24.04 7.88 16.19
C GLU A 412 23.09 6.91 16.93
N ALA A 413 21.78 7.14 16.79
CA ALA A 413 20.77 6.30 17.42
C ALA A 413 20.59 4.93 16.72
N LEU A 414 20.99 4.82 15.44
CA LEU A 414 20.87 3.63 14.60
C LEU A 414 22.18 2.82 14.52
N GLU A 415 23.31 3.40 14.92
CA GLU A 415 24.54 2.63 15.05
C GLU A 415 24.37 1.54 16.13
N PRO A 416 24.79 0.30 15.85
CA PRO A 416 24.74 -0.75 16.88
C PRO A 416 25.61 -0.28 18.06
N SER A 417 25.02 -0.18 19.25
CA SER A 417 25.78 0.13 20.48
C SER A 417 26.94 -0.87 20.57
N PRO A 418 28.20 -0.41 20.72
CA PRO A 418 29.31 -1.32 20.88
C PRO A 418 28.97 -2.23 22.05
N ALA A 419 29.04 -3.55 21.80
CA ALA A 419 28.77 -4.56 22.80
C ALA A 419 29.54 -4.19 24.08
N ARG A 420 28.80 -3.90 25.15
CA ARG A 420 29.43 -3.76 26.49
C ARG A 420 30.00 -5.13 26.80
N GLY A 421 31.34 -5.22 26.64
CA GLY A 421 32.12 -6.40 27.03
C GLY A 421 32.05 -6.69 28.53
#